data_71d60f8088c146e21b342f0cd6f59ca2
#
_entry.id   71d60f8088c146e21b342f0cd6f59ca2
#
_cell.length_a   1.000
_cell.length_b   1.000
_cell.length_c   1.000
_cell.angle_alpha   90.00
_cell.angle_beta   90.00
_cell.angle_gamma   90.00
#
_symmetry.space_group_name_H-M   'P 1'
#
loop_
_entity.id
_entity.type
_entity.pdbx_description
1 polymer ?
#
loop_
_entity_poly.entity_id
_entity_poly.type
_entity_poly.pdbx_seq_one_letter_code
_entity_poly.pdbx_strand_id
1 'polypeptide(L)'
;MPVQILTVCGAGIGTSEILRVTATRALQRLGIDATVTATDAEHVHQLGEDAQVILATSEKVAAIGRTYAQVIVIDNILDQSEVEQKLADALE
;
A
#
# COMPACT_ATOMS: atom_id res chain seq x y z
N MET A 1 -3.76 18.09 1.80
CA MET A 1 -4.00 17.11 0.73
C MET A 1 -3.87 15.71 1.29
N PRO A 2 -4.74 14.76 0.90
CA PRO A 2 -4.62 13.40 1.43
C PRO A 2 -3.36 12.71 0.92
N VAL A 3 -2.84 11.83 1.75
CA VAL A 3 -1.70 10.98 1.39
C VAL A 3 -2.15 9.99 0.31
N GLN A 4 -1.33 9.81 -0.72
CA GLN A 4 -1.62 8.85 -1.79
C GLN A 4 -0.90 7.54 -1.50
N ILE A 5 -1.65 6.47 -1.41
CA ILE A 5 -1.13 5.13 -1.11
C ILE A 5 -1.57 4.16 -2.20
N LEU A 6 -0.64 3.35 -2.68
CA LEU A 6 -0.94 2.29 -3.64
C LEU A 6 -0.76 0.93 -2.98
N THR A 7 -1.56 -0.05 -3.40
CA THR A 7 -1.41 -1.43 -2.93
C THR A 7 -1.12 -2.34 -4.13
N VAL A 8 -0.11 -3.19 -3.98
CA VAL A 8 0.32 -4.15 -5.01
C VAL A 8 0.49 -5.51 -4.37
N CYS A 9 -0.26 -6.50 -4.83
CA CYS A 9 -0.19 -7.85 -4.28
C CYS A 9 0.16 -8.89 -5.34
N GLY A 10 0.72 -10.02 -4.87
CA GLY A 10 1.26 -11.04 -5.74
C GLY A 10 0.24 -11.83 -6.56
N ALA A 11 -0.99 -11.96 -6.06
CA ALA A 11 -2.00 -12.78 -6.71
C ALA A 11 -2.93 -12.00 -7.65
N GLY A 12 -2.61 -10.73 -7.94
CA GLY A 12 -3.36 -9.92 -8.89
C GLY A 12 -4.27 -8.91 -8.22
N ILE A 13 -5.15 -8.31 -9.03
CA ILE A 13 -5.94 -7.15 -8.60
C ILE A 13 -6.91 -7.48 -7.45
N GLY A 14 -7.43 -8.71 -7.39
CA GLY A 14 -8.33 -9.11 -6.32
C GLY A 14 -7.70 -9.02 -4.93
N THR A 15 -6.45 -9.49 -4.80
CA THR A 15 -5.72 -9.41 -3.53
C THR A 15 -5.29 -7.97 -3.22
N SER A 16 -4.97 -7.19 -4.24
CA SER A 16 -4.68 -5.76 -4.05
C SER A 16 -5.89 -5.02 -3.48
N GLU A 17 -7.09 -5.40 -3.91
CA GLU A 17 -8.33 -4.83 -3.37
C GLU A 17 -8.54 -5.20 -1.90
N ILE A 18 -8.20 -6.44 -1.51
CA ILE A 18 -8.27 -6.86 -0.11
C ILE A 18 -7.32 -6.01 0.73
N LEU A 19 -6.09 -5.84 0.27
CA LEU A 19 -5.11 -5.02 0.98
C LEU A 19 -5.55 -3.56 1.04
N ARG A 20 -6.17 -3.06 -0.03
CA ARG A 20 -6.72 -1.71 -0.05
C ARG A 20 -7.76 -1.50 1.05
N VAL A 21 -8.67 -2.45 1.22
CA VAL A 21 -9.70 -2.37 2.27
C VAL A 21 -9.04 -2.41 3.66
N THR A 22 -8.09 -3.32 3.85
CA THR A 22 -7.37 -3.44 5.12
C THR A 22 -6.64 -2.13 5.46
N ALA A 23 -5.95 -1.56 4.47
CA ALA A 23 -5.23 -0.30 4.66
C ALA A 23 -6.17 0.87 4.93
N THR A 24 -7.30 0.92 4.23
CA THR A 24 -8.31 1.97 4.45
C THR A 24 -8.82 1.96 5.89
N ARG A 25 -9.11 0.76 6.41
CA ARG A 25 -9.57 0.60 7.79
C ARG A 25 -8.50 1.01 8.79
N ALA A 26 -7.24 0.63 8.52
CA ALA A 26 -6.13 0.99 9.39
C ALA A 26 -5.96 2.51 9.44
N LEU A 27 -6.03 3.18 8.30
CA LEU A 27 -5.90 4.64 8.23
C LEU A 27 -7.04 5.35 8.96
N GLN A 28 -8.25 4.82 8.87
CA GLN A 28 -9.39 5.37 9.62
C GLN A 28 -9.15 5.29 11.13
N ARG A 29 -8.60 4.18 11.59
CA ARG A 29 -8.27 4.02 13.01
C ARG A 29 -7.17 4.97 13.46
N LEU A 30 -6.21 5.25 12.58
CA LEU A 30 -5.11 6.17 12.88
C LEU A 30 -5.52 7.63 12.75
N GLY A 31 -6.67 7.90 12.16
CA GLY A 31 -7.13 9.27 11.94
C GLY A 31 -6.37 9.98 10.82
N ILE A 32 -5.80 9.24 9.89
CA ILE A 32 -5.02 9.78 8.78
C ILE A 32 -5.90 9.88 7.53
N ASP A 33 -5.91 11.08 6.93
CA ASP A 33 -6.63 11.29 5.67
C ASP A 33 -5.75 10.83 4.52
N ALA A 34 -6.15 9.75 3.86
CA ALA A 34 -5.38 9.17 2.76
C ALA A 34 -6.30 8.53 1.73
N THR A 35 -5.82 8.50 0.48
CA THR A 35 -6.49 7.80 -0.61
C THR A 35 -5.70 6.54 -0.92
N VAL A 36 -6.36 5.39 -0.91
CA VAL A 36 -5.73 4.09 -1.19
C VAL A 36 -6.28 3.55 -2.50
N THR A 37 -5.39 3.24 -3.42
CA THR A 37 -5.75 2.71 -4.75
C THR A 37 -5.05 1.37 -4.96
N ALA A 38 -5.82 0.35 -5.35
CA ALA A 38 -5.27 -0.95 -5.72
C ALA A 38 -4.72 -0.90 -7.14
N THR A 39 -3.56 -1.46 -7.35
CA THR A 39 -2.93 -1.52 -8.66
C THR A 39 -2.07 -2.78 -8.78
N ASP A 40 -1.36 -2.92 -9.88
CA ASP A 40 -0.43 -4.03 -10.09
C ASP A 40 0.98 -3.50 -10.37
N ALA A 41 1.97 -4.41 -10.46
CA ALA A 41 3.36 -4.02 -10.65
C ALA A 41 3.60 -3.36 -12.02
N GLU A 42 2.76 -3.63 -13.02
CA GLU A 42 2.91 -3.03 -14.34
C GLU A 42 2.49 -1.57 -14.37
N HIS A 43 1.48 -1.23 -13.57
CA HIS A 43 0.88 0.11 -13.58
C HIS A 43 1.33 0.98 -12.42
N VAL A 44 2.05 0.41 -11.45
CA VAL A 44 2.43 1.13 -10.23
C VAL A 44 3.24 2.38 -10.52
N HIS A 45 4.10 2.36 -11.53
CA HIS A 45 4.91 3.53 -11.87
C HIS A 45 4.12 4.65 -12.52
N GLN A 46 3.04 4.32 -13.24
CA GLN A 46 2.16 5.33 -13.82
C GLN A 46 1.38 6.07 -12.74
N LEU A 47 0.92 5.33 -11.72
CA LEU A 47 0.17 5.90 -10.61
C LEU A 47 1.08 6.37 -9.49
N GLY A 48 2.30 5.85 -9.42
CA GLY A 48 3.21 6.04 -8.31
C GLY A 48 3.94 7.37 -8.29
N GLU A 49 3.86 8.17 -9.36
CA GLU A 49 4.54 9.47 -9.37
C GLU A 49 4.04 10.38 -8.25
N ASP A 50 2.76 10.30 -7.94
CA ASP A 50 2.15 11.10 -6.88
C ASP A 50 1.97 10.33 -5.58
N ALA A 51 2.29 9.04 -5.56
CA ALA A 51 2.13 8.22 -4.37
C ALA A 51 3.27 8.45 -3.40
N GLN A 52 2.93 8.51 -2.12
CA GLN A 52 3.91 8.66 -1.05
C GLN A 52 4.29 7.31 -0.47
N VAL A 53 3.38 6.34 -0.51
CA VAL A 53 3.58 5.01 0.06
C VAL A 53 3.04 3.95 -0.90
N ILE A 54 3.77 2.86 -1.03
CA ILE A 54 3.31 1.67 -1.75
C ILE A 54 3.33 0.50 -0.77
N LEU A 55 2.18 -0.12 -0.56
CA LEU A 55 2.06 -1.35 0.23
C LEU A 55 2.14 -2.53 -0.72
N ALA A 56 3.08 -3.43 -0.49
CA ALA A 56 3.31 -4.55 -1.39
C ALA A 56 3.64 -5.82 -0.61
N THR A 57 3.27 -6.96 -1.17
CA THR A 57 3.76 -8.24 -0.65
C THR A 57 5.22 -8.41 -1.08
N SER A 58 5.99 -9.22 -0.33
CA SER A 58 7.41 -9.42 -0.60
C SER A 58 7.69 -9.90 -2.02
N GLU A 59 6.77 -10.68 -2.60
CA GLU A 59 6.87 -11.18 -3.97
C GLU A 59 6.90 -10.05 -5.01
N LYS A 60 6.28 -8.92 -4.71
CA LYS A 60 6.13 -7.83 -5.68
C LYS A 60 7.12 -6.69 -5.48
N VAL A 61 7.86 -6.67 -4.39
CA VAL A 61 8.83 -5.60 -4.13
C VAL A 61 9.86 -5.53 -5.25
N ALA A 62 10.40 -6.68 -5.67
CA ALA A 62 11.39 -6.71 -6.75
C ALA A 62 10.79 -6.28 -8.09
N ALA A 63 9.52 -6.64 -8.34
CA ALA A 63 8.85 -6.25 -9.59
C ALA A 63 8.56 -4.76 -9.66
N ILE A 64 8.32 -4.12 -8.51
CA ILE A 64 8.12 -2.67 -8.44
C ILE A 64 9.42 -1.94 -8.80
N GLY A 65 10.55 -2.46 -8.31
CA GLY A 65 11.84 -1.86 -8.57
C GLY A 65 12.01 -0.49 -7.92
N ARG A 66 12.69 0.42 -8.59
CA ARG A 66 12.96 1.76 -8.06
C ARG A 66 11.74 2.65 -8.12
N THR A 67 11.46 3.35 -7.02
CA THR A 67 10.36 4.30 -6.93
C THR A 67 10.72 5.37 -5.90
N TYR A 68 10.14 6.56 -6.04
CA TYR A 68 10.29 7.62 -5.05
C TYR A 68 9.39 7.41 -3.84
N ALA A 69 8.37 6.57 -3.97
CA ALA A 69 7.48 6.25 -2.87
C ALA A 69 8.18 5.34 -1.87
N GLN A 70 7.78 5.44 -0.61
CA GLN A 70 8.24 4.49 0.41
C GLN A 70 7.51 3.16 0.21
N VAL A 71 8.25 2.09 -0.01
CA VAL A 71 7.68 0.76 -0.19
C VAL A 71 7.63 0.07 1.18
N ILE A 72 6.44 -0.36 1.57
CA ILE A 72 6.22 -1.07 2.82
C ILE A 72 5.82 -2.51 2.49
N VAL A 73 6.56 -3.47 3.02
CA VAL A 73 6.26 -4.89 2.82
C VAL A 73 5.21 -5.34 3.82
N ILE A 74 4.13 -5.94 3.30
CA ILE A 74 3.06 -6.51 4.13
C ILE A 74 3.14 -8.03 4.01
N ASP A 75 3.30 -8.71 5.15
CA ASP A 75 3.41 -10.17 5.18
C ASP A 75 2.04 -10.84 5.12
N ASN A 76 1.04 -10.25 5.76
CA ASN A 76 -0.32 -10.79 5.78
C ASN A 76 -1.31 -9.68 5.46
N ILE A 77 -1.86 -9.70 4.25
CA ILE A 77 -2.77 -8.65 3.77
C ILE A 77 -4.09 -8.60 4.54
N LEU A 78 -4.41 -9.64 5.30
CA LEU A 78 -5.62 -9.68 6.12
C LEU A 78 -5.38 -9.19 7.55
N ASP A 79 -4.11 -8.98 7.93
CA ASP A 79 -3.76 -8.56 9.28
C ASP A 79 -3.80 -7.03 9.38
N GLN A 80 -4.92 -6.51 9.82
CA GLN A 80 -5.09 -5.06 9.97
C GLN A 80 -4.10 -4.47 10.98
N SER A 81 -3.75 -5.22 12.03
CA SER A 81 -2.78 -4.75 13.03
C SER A 81 -1.40 -4.52 12.43
N GLU A 82 -0.96 -5.44 11.56
CA GLU A 82 0.31 -5.29 10.88
C GLU A 82 0.33 -4.06 9.98
N VAL A 83 -0.72 -3.90 9.19
CA VAL A 83 -0.84 -2.78 8.25
C VAL A 83 -0.90 -1.46 9.03
N GLU A 84 -1.70 -1.43 10.09
CA GLU A 84 -1.86 -0.25 10.93
C GLU A 84 -0.53 0.19 11.55
N GLN A 85 0.20 -0.76 12.13
CA GLN A 85 1.48 -0.46 12.77
C GLN A 85 2.51 0.05 11.76
N LYS A 86 2.61 -0.60 10.61
CA LYS A 86 3.58 -0.21 9.58
C LYS A 86 3.23 1.15 8.96
N LEU A 87 1.95 1.43 8.76
CA LEU A 87 1.53 2.74 8.28
C LEU A 87 1.78 3.83 9.32
N ALA A 88 1.53 3.55 10.59
CA ALA A 88 1.81 4.51 11.66
C ALA A 88 3.29 4.86 11.69
N ASP A 89 4.16 3.85 11.59
CA ASP A 89 5.61 4.07 11.57
C ASP A 89 6.06 4.90 10.37
N ALA A 90 5.39 4.74 9.23
CA ALA A 90 5.76 5.44 8.01
C ALA A 90 5.20 6.86 7.93
N LEU A 91 4.01 7.09 8.48
CA LEU A 91 3.28 8.34 8.30
C LEU A 91 3.25 9.22 9.57
N GLU A 92 3.62 8.65 10.68
CA GLU A 92 3.74 9.39 11.94
C GLU A 92 5.20 9.42 12.39
#